data_ea2e802ece4364f727e5c519005a7189
#
_entry.id   ea2e802ece4364f727e5c519005a7189
#
_cell.length_a   1.000
_cell.length_b   1.000
_cell.length_c   1.000
_cell.angle_alpha   90.00
_cell.angle_beta   90.00
_cell.angle_gamma   90.00
#
_symmetry.space_group_name_H-M   'P 1'
#
loop_
_entity.id
_entity.type
_entity.pdbx_description
1 polymer ?
#
loop_
_entity_poly.entity_id
_entity_poly.type
_entity_poly.pdbx_seq_one_letter_code
_entity_poly.pdbx_strand_id
1 'polypeptide(L)'
;MQETCGEPFGSELRAELQSRTMKKHLAIFKGHGGELILTGQKTIESRFSRAKIAPFGQVASGDLVYIKPSGKDIIGQFRVKKVIFYNGLEVEDVREIKERYGERIAMEDSYWEKKLNSKYGTLIFIGESSRFITSPVKIPKKDLRGWVVLENDN
;
A
#
# COMPACT_ATOMS: atom_id res chain seq x y z
N MET A 1 -7.73 5.24 -18.46
CA MET A 1 -7.37 5.13 -17.02
C MET A 1 -8.02 6.24 -16.22
N GLN A 2 -8.58 5.91 -15.07
CA GLN A 2 -9.09 6.88 -14.12
C GLN A 2 -8.17 6.92 -12.90
N GLU A 3 -7.61 8.09 -12.63
CA GLU A 3 -6.73 8.30 -11.49
C GLU A 3 -7.43 9.17 -10.45
N THR A 4 -7.45 8.72 -9.19
CA THR A 4 -7.98 9.49 -8.08
C THR A 4 -7.00 9.52 -6.94
N CYS A 5 -6.78 10.70 -6.39
CA CYS A 5 -5.97 10.86 -5.19
C CYS A 5 -6.81 10.50 -3.97
N GLY A 6 -6.24 9.73 -3.02
CA GLY A 6 -6.89 9.39 -1.77
C GLY A 6 -6.95 10.53 -0.77
N GLU A 7 -6.33 11.66 -1.08
CA GLU A 7 -6.35 12.84 -0.25
C GLU A 7 -7.52 13.76 -0.60
N PRO A 8 -8.09 14.43 0.39
CA PRO A 8 -9.19 15.34 0.14
C PRO A 8 -8.71 16.63 -0.51
N PHE A 9 -9.53 17.19 -1.40
CA PHE A 9 -9.39 18.57 -1.87
C PHE A 9 -10.69 19.29 -1.59
N GLY A 10 -10.56 20.52 -1.15
CA GLY A 10 -11.69 21.33 -0.73
C GLY A 10 -12.03 21.13 0.74
N SER A 11 -12.70 22.10 1.30
CA SER A 11 -13.00 22.16 2.73
C SER A 11 -13.95 21.07 3.20
N GLU A 12 -14.92 20.72 2.36
CA GLU A 12 -15.94 19.71 2.69
C GLU A 12 -15.30 18.32 2.85
N LEU A 13 -14.43 17.93 1.91
CA LEU A 13 -13.74 16.66 1.97
C LEU A 13 -12.76 16.59 3.13
N ARG A 14 -12.13 17.71 3.47
CA ARG A 14 -11.24 17.79 4.64
C ARG A 14 -11.98 17.56 5.94
N ALA A 15 -13.17 18.16 6.08
CA ALA A 15 -14.00 17.98 7.27
C ALA A 15 -14.44 16.53 7.41
N GLU A 16 -14.84 15.91 6.32
CA GLU A 16 -15.24 14.50 6.28
C GLU A 16 -14.08 13.59 6.64
N LEU A 17 -12.89 13.84 6.08
CA LEU A 17 -11.70 13.06 6.37
C LEU A 17 -11.24 13.23 7.81
N GLN A 18 -11.33 14.43 8.38
CA GLN A 18 -10.98 14.67 9.77
C GLN A 18 -11.85 13.90 10.74
N SER A 19 -13.10 13.62 10.37
CA SER A 19 -13.99 12.79 11.18
C SER A 19 -13.72 11.29 11.01
N ARG A 20 -12.92 10.91 10.00
CA ARG A 20 -12.61 9.52 9.69
C ARG A 20 -11.61 8.96 10.69
N THR A 21 -11.96 7.84 11.30
CA THR A 21 -11.03 7.11 12.15
C THR A 21 -9.89 6.51 11.30
N MET A 22 -8.66 6.66 11.76
CA MET A 22 -7.49 6.03 11.14
C MET A 22 -7.69 4.52 11.12
N LYS A 23 -7.42 3.91 9.98
CA LYS A 23 -7.43 2.45 9.85
C LYS A 23 -6.04 1.89 10.04
N LYS A 24 -6.01 0.63 10.44
CA LYS A 24 -4.80 -0.17 10.51
C LYS A 24 -4.89 -1.27 9.46
N HIS A 25 -3.78 -1.56 8.83
CA HIS A 25 -3.68 -2.55 7.77
C HIS A 25 -2.54 -3.50 8.05
N LEU A 26 -2.65 -4.72 7.51
CA LEU A 26 -1.58 -5.70 7.50
C LEU A 26 -1.18 -5.93 6.04
N ALA A 27 0.04 -5.56 5.69
CA ALA A 27 0.58 -5.76 4.34
C ALA A 27 1.56 -6.93 4.36
N ILE A 28 1.31 -7.92 3.51
CA ILE A 28 2.16 -9.10 3.39
C ILE A 28 3.09 -8.91 2.19
N PHE A 29 4.37 -9.19 2.39
CA PHE A 29 5.41 -9.04 1.38
C PHE A 29 6.03 -10.39 1.05
N LYS A 30 6.00 -10.78 -0.23
CA LYS A 30 6.61 -12.03 -0.74
C LYS A 30 8.02 -11.75 -1.19
N GLY A 31 8.79 -11.04 -0.73
CA GLY A 31 10.16 -10.73 -1.10
C GLY A 31 10.72 -9.68 -0.16
N HIS A 32 11.62 -8.87 -0.66
CA HIS A 32 12.34 -7.92 0.16
C HIS A 32 11.67 -6.55 0.28
N GLY A 33 10.44 -6.39 -0.23
CA GLY A 33 9.75 -5.09 -0.24
C GLY A 33 9.64 -4.45 1.13
N GLY A 34 9.32 -5.22 2.16
CA GLY A 34 9.22 -4.69 3.52
C GLY A 34 10.55 -4.16 4.04
N GLU A 35 11.64 -4.88 3.81
CA GLU A 35 12.98 -4.43 4.18
C GLU A 35 13.36 -3.15 3.43
N LEU A 36 13.03 -3.07 2.15
CA LEU A 36 13.34 -1.88 1.34
C LEU A 36 12.58 -0.65 1.85
N ILE A 37 11.39 -0.82 2.37
CA ILE A 37 10.64 0.26 3.03
C ILE A 37 11.39 0.72 4.27
N LEU A 38 11.79 -0.21 5.12
CA LEU A 38 12.43 0.12 6.40
C LEU A 38 13.82 0.72 6.23
N THR A 39 14.51 0.42 5.14
CA THR A 39 15.82 1.02 4.84
C THR A 39 15.71 2.35 4.07
N GLY A 40 14.50 2.71 3.64
CA GLY A 40 14.27 3.95 2.90
C GLY A 40 14.51 3.86 1.39
N GLN A 41 14.88 2.70 0.89
CA GLN A 41 15.09 2.50 -0.55
C GLN A 41 13.78 2.49 -1.33
N LYS A 42 12.71 2.00 -0.72
CA LYS A 42 11.38 1.96 -1.29
C LYS A 42 10.51 3.00 -0.59
N THR A 43 10.13 4.05 -1.31
CA THR A 43 9.32 5.15 -0.75
C THR A 43 7.89 5.15 -1.25
N ILE A 44 7.57 4.27 -2.21
CA ILE A 44 6.20 4.04 -2.69
C ILE A 44 5.97 2.54 -2.74
N GLU A 45 4.93 2.08 -2.03
CA GLU A 45 4.45 0.70 -2.16
C GLU A 45 3.39 0.66 -3.25
N SER A 46 3.43 -0.37 -4.08
CA SER A 46 2.47 -0.56 -5.16
C SER A 46 1.72 -1.87 -5.00
N ARG A 47 0.42 -1.84 -5.21
CA ARG A 47 -0.45 -3.01 -5.20
C ARG A 47 -1.31 -2.98 -6.45
N PHE A 48 -1.10 -3.93 -7.34
CA PHE A 48 -1.81 -4.05 -8.60
C PHE A 48 -2.59 -5.36 -8.63
N SER A 49 -3.81 -5.32 -9.17
CA SER A 49 -4.66 -6.49 -9.24
C SER A 49 -5.62 -6.42 -10.44
N ARG A 50 -6.12 -7.59 -10.86
CA ARG A 50 -7.16 -7.66 -11.88
C ARG A 50 -8.54 -7.44 -11.27
N ALA A 51 -8.71 -7.85 -10.02
CA ALA A 51 -9.95 -7.70 -9.28
C ALA A 51 -9.86 -6.50 -8.33
N LYS A 52 -11.01 -5.94 -8.01
CA LYS A 52 -11.11 -4.81 -7.09
C LYS A 52 -11.04 -5.31 -5.65
N ILE A 53 -9.82 -5.43 -5.14
CA ILE A 53 -9.54 -5.95 -3.80
C ILE A 53 -8.67 -4.98 -3.01
N ALA A 54 -8.67 -5.13 -1.67
CA ALA A 54 -7.84 -4.30 -0.80
C ALA A 54 -6.37 -4.36 -1.24
N PRO A 55 -5.63 -3.26 -1.18
CA PRO A 55 -5.98 -1.99 -0.50
C PRO A 55 -6.76 -0.99 -1.36
N PHE A 56 -7.11 -1.34 -2.61
CA PHE A 56 -7.82 -0.42 -3.50
C PHE A 56 -9.08 0.14 -2.82
N GLY A 57 -9.17 1.47 -2.77
CA GLY A 57 -10.31 2.16 -2.21
C GLY A 57 -10.44 2.10 -0.68
N GLN A 58 -9.49 1.48 0.03
CA GLN A 58 -9.61 1.27 1.46
C GLN A 58 -8.52 1.91 2.31
N VAL A 59 -7.39 2.21 1.71
CA VAL A 59 -6.27 2.86 2.41
C VAL A 59 -6.31 4.37 2.15
N ALA A 60 -5.93 5.14 3.15
CA ALA A 60 -5.92 6.60 3.04
C ALA A 60 -4.75 7.20 3.82
N SER A 61 -4.45 8.46 3.51
CA SER A 61 -3.45 9.25 4.23
C SER A 61 -3.71 9.21 5.73
N GLY A 62 -2.68 8.97 6.52
CA GLY A 62 -2.75 8.86 7.98
C GLY A 62 -2.95 7.45 8.50
N ASP A 63 -3.30 6.50 7.65
CA ASP A 63 -3.46 5.10 8.07
C ASP A 63 -2.12 4.51 8.48
N LEU A 64 -2.18 3.48 9.34
CA LEU A 64 -1.01 2.74 9.81
C LEU A 64 -0.97 1.38 9.11
N VAL A 65 0.19 1.01 8.60
CA VAL A 65 0.38 -0.26 7.90
C VAL A 65 1.47 -1.07 8.60
N TYR A 66 1.12 -2.27 9.04
CA TYR A 66 2.09 -3.23 9.58
C TYR A 66 2.74 -3.99 8.43
N ILE A 67 4.05 -4.17 8.52
CA ILE A 67 4.87 -4.85 7.51
C ILE A 67 5.12 -6.28 7.96
N LYS A 68 4.60 -7.24 7.20
CA LYS A 68 4.77 -8.67 7.51
C LYS A 68 5.38 -9.39 6.30
N PRO A 69 6.65 -9.81 6.39
CA PRO A 69 7.18 -10.71 5.37
C PRO A 69 6.40 -12.03 5.38
N SER A 70 6.18 -12.61 4.21
CA SER A 70 5.42 -13.86 4.09
C SER A 70 6.05 -14.96 4.94
N GLY A 71 5.23 -15.61 5.77
CA GLY A 71 5.70 -16.69 6.64
C GLY A 71 6.48 -16.25 7.86
N LYS A 72 6.59 -14.95 8.12
CA LYS A 72 7.36 -14.40 9.23
C LYS A 72 6.52 -13.46 10.08
N ASP A 73 7.03 -13.08 11.24
CA ASP A 73 6.38 -12.09 12.11
C ASP A 73 6.44 -10.68 11.52
N ILE A 74 5.60 -9.81 12.04
CA ILE A 74 5.59 -8.39 11.68
C ILE A 74 6.93 -7.78 12.11
N ILE A 75 7.60 -7.10 11.17
CA ILE A 75 8.94 -6.55 11.40
C ILE A 75 8.97 -5.04 11.58
N GLY A 76 7.87 -4.37 11.32
CA GLY A 76 7.81 -2.92 11.43
C GLY A 76 6.48 -2.37 10.99
N GLN A 77 6.44 -1.06 10.83
CA GLN A 77 5.22 -0.35 10.42
C GLN A 77 5.59 0.92 9.65
N PHE A 78 4.63 1.44 8.90
CA PHE A 78 4.77 2.77 8.33
C PHE A 78 3.43 3.51 8.36
N ARG A 79 3.52 4.84 8.32
CA ARG A 79 2.36 5.72 8.23
C ARG A 79 2.15 6.08 6.75
N VAL A 80 0.91 6.03 6.28
CA VAL A 80 0.57 6.41 4.90
C VAL A 80 0.61 7.92 4.79
N LYS A 81 1.42 8.43 3.85
CA LYS A 81 1.53 9.85 3.56
C LYS A 81 0.49 10.30 2.54
N LYS A 82 0.36 9.54 1.47
CA LYS A 82 -0.50 9.87 0.32
C LYS A 82 -0.87 8.58 -0.40
N VAL A 83 -2.01 8.56 -1.05
CA VAL A 83 -2.46 7.41 -1.85
C VAL A 83 -2.95 7.89 -3.21
N ILE A 84 -2.64 7.14 -4.25
CA ILE A 84 -3.22 7.29 -5.58
C ILE A 84 -3.89 5.98 -5.95
N PHE A 85 -5.16 6.06 -6.35
CA PHE A 85 -5.90 4.91 -6.85
C PHE A 85 -6.06 4.99 -8.36
N TYR A 86 -5.87 3.86 -9.04
CA TYR A 86 -6.08 3.74 -10.48
C TYR A 86 -7.18 2.73 -10.75
N ASN A 87 -8.17 3.13 -11.52
CA ASN A 87 -9.29 2.28 -11.89
C ASN A 87 -9.35 2.18 -13.42
N GLY A 88 -9.38 0.97 -13.95
CA GLY A 88 -9.45 0.75 -15.40
C GLY A 88 -8.10 0.87 -16.09
N LEU A 89 -7.05 0.32 -15.48
CA LEU A 89 -5.72 0.34 -16.06
C LEU A 89 -5.65 -0.43 -17.38
N GLU A 90 -4.90 0.13 -18.32
CA GLU A 90 -4.46 -0.53 -19.55
C GLU A 90 -2.96 -0.80 -19.45
N VAL A 91 -2.42 -1.61 -20.36
CA VAL A 91 -0.99 -1.95 -20.37
C VAL A 91 -0.12 -0.68 -20.42
N GLU A 92 -0.50 0.29 -21.25
CA GLU A 92 0.24 1.54 -21.40
C GLU A 92 0.26 2.35 -20.10
N ASP A 93 -0.82 2.28 -19.33
CA ASP A 93 -0.91 2.98 -18.04
C ASP A 93 0.08 2.38 -17.03
N VAL A 94 0.20 1.06 -17.01
CA VAL A 94 1.15 0.38 -16.11
C VAL A 94 2.58 0.76 -16.48
N ARG A 95 2.89 0.83 -17.77
CA ARG A 95 4.20 1.26 -18.25
C ARG A 95 4.51 2.69 -17.85
N GLU A 96 3.52 3.57 -17.96
CA GLU A 96 3.67 4.97 -17.56
C GLU A 96 3.92 5.10 -16.06
N ILE A 97 3.21 4.32 -15.24
CA ILE A 97 3.42 4.30 -13.79
C ILE A 97 4.85 3.84 -13.47
N LYS A 98 5.33 2.81 -14.16
CA LYS A 98 6.71 2.33 -14.01
C LYS A 98 7.71 3.44 -14.33
N GLU A 99 7.52 4.12 -15.45
CA GLU A 99 8.40 5.19 -15.88
C GLU A 99 8.44 6.33 -14.87
N ARG A 100 7.27 6.73 -14.38
CA ARG A 100 7.13 7.88 -13.50
C ARG A 100 7.55 7.60 -12.04
N TYR A 101 7.21 6.42 -11.53
CA TYR A 101 7.38 6.10 -10.11
C TYR A 101 8.29 4.89 -9.85
N GLY A 102 8.80 4.25 -10.88
CA GLY A 102 9.51 2.97 -10.76
C GLY A 102 10.69 3.00 -9.81
N GLU A 103 11.50 4.05 -9.84
CA GLU A 103 12.63 4.18 -8.91
C GLU A 103 12.19 4.16 -7.46
N ARG A 104 11.11 4.85 -7.16
CA ARG A 104 10.59 4.98 -5.79
C ARG A 104 9.86 3.71 -5.35
N ILE A 105 9.26 2.98 -6.30
CA ILE A 105 8.61 1.69 -6.05
C ILE A 105 9.66 0.60 -5.84
N ALA A 106 10.81 0.72 -6.49
CA ALA A 106 11.99 -0.12 -6.28
C ALA A 106 11.74 -1.62 -6.47
N MET A 107 11.02 -1.98 -7.52
CA MET A 107 10.77 -3.38 -7.88
C MET A 107 11.48 -3.73 -9.19
N GLU A 108 11.82 -5.01 -9.36
CA GLU A 108 12.50 -5.52 -10.55
C GLU A 108 11.59 -5.51 -11.78
N ASP A 109 12.19 -5.58 -12.97
CA ASP A 109 11.44 -5.62 -14.22
C ASP A 109 10.46 -6.78 -14.30
N SER A 110 10.80 -7.93 -13.72
CA SER A 110 9.91 -9.09 -13.66
C SER A 110 8.61 -8.82 -12.92
N TYR A 111 8.66 -7.99 -11.87
CA TYR A 111 7.46 -7.55 -11.17
C TYR A 111 6.54 -6.79 -12.12
N TRP A 112 7.09 -5.82 -12.86
CA TRP A 112 6.31 -4.99 -13.76
C TRP A 112 5.67 -5.79 -14.90
N GLU A 113 6.39 -6.77 -15.42
CA GLU A 113 5.87 -7.66 -16.46
C GLU A 113 4.64 -8.42 -15.97
N LYS A 114 4.68 -8.91 -14.73
CA LYS A 114 3.55 -9.62 -14.13
C LYS A 114 2.35 -8.72 -13.88
N LYS A 115 2.56 -7.41 -13.79
CA LYS A 115 1.49 -6.44 -13.47
C LYS A 115 0.87 -5.78 -14.70
N LEU A 116 1.37 -6.03 -15.90
CA LEU A 116 0.90 -5.37 -17.12
C LEU A 116 -0.60 -5.50 -17.38
N ASN A 117 -1.20 -6.61 -17.00
CA ASN A 117 -2.62 -6.86 -17.22
C ASN A 117 -3.51 -6.50 -16.03
N SER A 118 -2.99 -5.74 -15.10
CA SER A 118 -3.76 -5.27 -13.94
C SER A 118 -4.81 -4.26 -14.37
N LYS A 119 -5.94 -4.26 -13.66
CA LYS A 119 -7.04 -3.32 -13.89
C LYS A 119 -7.16 -2.28 -12.78
N TYR A 120 -6.68 -2.60 -11.60
CA TYR A 120 -6.71 -1.73 -10.44
C TYR A 120 -5.31 -1.58 -9.88
N GLY A 121 -4.97 -0.38 -9.45
CA GLY A 121 -3.68 -0.10 -8.85
C GLY A 121 -3.82 0.85 -7.68
N THR A 122 -2.95 0.66 -6.70
CA THR A 122 -2.85 1.53 -5.54
C THR A 122 -1.38 1.86 -5.32
N LEU A 123 -1.06 3.14 -5.32
CA LEU A 123 0.26 3.63 -4.94
C LEU A 123 0.15 4.26 -3.56
N ILE A 124 0.97 3.78 -2.64
CA ILE A 124 0.97 4.22 -1.25
C ILE A 124 2.31 4.90 -0.98
N PHE A 125 2.29 6.20 -0.77
CA PHE A 125 3.49 6.98 -0.47
C PHE A 125 3.79 6.81 1.01
N ILE A 126 5.02 6.38 1.30
CA ILE A 126 5.45 6.02 2.64
C ILE A 126 5.83 7.27 3.42
N GLY A 127 5.19 7.47 4.57
CA GLY A 127 5.58 8.49 5.53
C GLY A 127 6.61 7.94 6.50
N GLU A 128 6.41 8.17 7.80
CA GLU A 128 7.30 7.63 8.81
C GLU A 128 7.25 6.12 8.85
N SER A 129 8.41 5.48 8.85
CA SER A 129 8.52 4.04 9.01
C SER A 129 9.43 3.71 10.21
N SER A 130 9.13 2.62 10.87
CA SER A 130 9.95 2.17 12.01
C SER A 130 10.03 0.66 12.05
N ARG A 131 11.24 0.18 12.29
CA ARG A 131 11.52 -1.24 12.49
C ARG A 131 11.24 -1.60 13.95
N PHE A 132 10.62 -2.74 14.16
CA PHE A 132 10.44 -3.26 15.51
C PHE A 132 11.69 -4.02 15.95
N ILE A 133 12.11 -3.83 17.20
CA ILE A 133 13.22 -4.59 17.80
C ILE A 133 12.73 -6.01 18.10
N THR A 134 11.50 -6.10 18.64
CA THR A 134 10.79 -7.36 18.82
C THR A 134 9.42 -7.18 18.18
N SER A 135 8.77 -8.26 17.77
CA SER A 135 7.44 -8.14 17.21
C SER A 135 6.41 -8.02 18.35
N PRO A 136 5.98 -6.77 18.69
CA PRO A 136 5.02 -6.58 19.79
C PRO A 136 3.58 -6.90 19.34
N VAL A 137 3.38 -7.02 18.04
CA VAL A 137 2.06 -7.25 17.46
C VAL A 137 2.07 -8.58 16.75
N LYS A 138 1.19 -9.48 17.17
CA LYS A 138 1.00 -10.76 16.51
C LYS A 138 -0.42 -10.80 15.97
N ILE A 139 -0.54 -10.78 14.66
CA ILE A 139 -1.82 -10.84 13.98
C ILE A 139 -1.89 -12.16 13.23
N PRO A 140 -2.75 -13.10 13.66
CA PRO A 140 -2.89 -14.36 12.95
C PRO A 140 -3.42 -14.10 11.54
N LYS A 141 -2.68 -14.55 10.55
CA LYS A 141 -3.14 -14.49 9.17
C LYS A 141 -3.78 -15.81 8.82
N LYS A 142 -5.11 -15.81 8.65
CA LYS A 142 -5.89 -17.02 8.39
C LYS A 142 -6.17 -17.27 6.91
N ASP A 143 -5.78 -16.35 6.02
CA ASP A 143 -6.03 -16.48 4.59
C ASP A 143 -4.80 -16.07 3.77
N LEU A 144 -4.90 -16.21 2.45
CA LEU A 144 -3.79 -15.97 1.53
C LEU A 144 -3.76 -14.56 0.93
N ARG A 145 -4.61 -13.66 1.42
CA ARG A 145 -4.64 -12.29 0.91
C ARG A 145 -3.33 -11.57 1.21
N GLY A 146 -2.87 -10.78 0.24
CA GLY A 146 -1.66 -9.97 0.42
C GLY A 146 -1.87 -8.69 1.23
N TRP A 147 -3.12 -8.32 1.48
CA TRP A 147 -3.47 -7.12 2.23
C TRP A 147 -4.73 -7.35 3.04
N VAL A 148 -4.69 -7.00 4.30
CA VAL A 148 -5.83 -7.17 5.21
C VAL A 148 -6.10 -5.84 5.92
N VAL A 149 -7.33 -5.35 5.82
CA VAL A 149 -7.76 -4.19 6.61
C VAL A 149 -8.16 -4.72 7.99
N LEU A 150 -7.51 -4.23 9.02
CA LEU A 150 -7.74 -4.71 10.38
C LEU A 150 -8.95 -3.98 10.98
N GLU A 151 -9.80 -4.73 11.67
CA GLU A 151 -10.90 -4.14 12.39
C GLU A 151 -10.37 -3.40 13.61
N ASN A 152 -11.01 -2.26 13.91
CA ASN A 152 -10.67 -1.55 15.14
C ASN A 152 -11.29 -2.32 16.30
N ASP A 153 -10.46 -2.75 17.23
CA ASP A 153 -10.93 -3.26 18.51
C ASP A 153 -11.48 -2.07 19.30
N ASN A 154 -12.76 -2.09 19.54
CA ASN A 154 -13.40 -1.10 20.40
C ASN A 154 -13.17 -1.46 21.86
#